data_7cff1ddb45e3cef712f74877d4fc1c38
#
_entry.id   7cff1ddb45e3cef712f74877d4fc1c38
#
_cell.length_a   1.000
_cell.length_b   1.000
_cell.length_c   1.000
_cell.angle_alpha   90.00
_cell.angle_beta   90.00
_cell.angle_gamma   90.00
#
_symmetry.space_group_name_H-M   'P 1'
#
loop_
_entity.id
_entity.type
_entity.pdbx_description
1 polymer ?
#
loop_
_entity_poly.entity_id
_entity_poly.type
_entity_poly.pdbx_seq_one_letter_code
_entity_poly.pdbx_strand_id
1 'polypeptide(L)'
;MEIKHAIEKAKLNDQMAFNYLLDTFWNDVYGFQLKRTENENDAEDITIQTFSKAFDKIHTYNENYEFKTWLITISKNIHIDLVRKQKSSIANTTSKPHDNDFYDIIDESPSPEDDLITEQNLAKLLRDIKKLKPHYQEIINLRYFQELSYKEISDQLNEPINNVKVKLLRAKKLLAEIIKKK
;
A
#
# COMPACT_ATOMS: atom_id res chain seq x y z
N MET A 1 -8.15 26.16 0.41
CA MET A 1 -6.91 25.88 1.19
C MET A 1 -6.00 25.07 0.29
N GLU A 2 -4.69 25.29 0.29
CA GLU A 2 -3.76 24.42 -0.46
C GLU A 2 -3.52 23.11 0.30
N ILE A 3 -3.34 21.99 -0.44
CA ILE A 3 -3.19 20.66 0.15
C ILE A 3 -2.02 20.59 1.14
N LYS A 4 -0.86 21.17 0.79
CA LYS A 4 0.31 21.19 1.68
C LYS A 4 0.00 21.90 3.01
N HIS A 5 -0.64 23.05 2.95
CA HIS A 5 -1.02 23.79 4.15
C HIS A 5 -2.07 23.05 4.99
N ALA A 6 -3.00 22.33 4.33
CA ALA A 6 -3.95 21.48 5.02
C ALA A 6 -3.27 20.34 5.76
N ILE A 7 -2.27 19.69 5.16
CA ILE A 7 -1.49 18.61 5.79
C ILE A 7 -0.74 19.14 7.02
N GLU A 8 -0.08 20.30 6.92
CA GLU A 8 0.61 20.92 8.05
C GLU A 8 -0.33 21.22 9.22
N LYS A 9 -1.52 21.79 8.93
CA LYS A 9 -2.55 22.05 9.95
C LYS A 9 -3.12 20.75 10.54
N ALA A 10 -3.35 19.73 9.70
CA ALA A 10 -3.81 18.43 10.15
C ALA A 10 -2.80 17.74 11.09
N LYS A 11 -1.49 17.92 10.87
CA LYS A 11 -0.44 17.50 11.81
C LYS A 11 -0.57 18.19 13.18
N LEU A 12 -1.21 19.35 13.24
CA LEU A 12 -1.52 20.09 14.48
C LEU A 12 -2.93 19.79 15.02
N ASN A 13 -3.57 18.72 14.52
CA ASN A 13 -4.93 18.30 14.88
C ASN A 13 -6.03 19.32 14.55
N ASP A 14 -5.85 20.13 13.50
CA ASP A 14 -6.87 21.06 13.02
C ASP A 14 -8.00 20.28 12.33
N GLN A 15 -9.21 20.33 12.91
CA GLN A 15 -10.38 19.61 12.41
C GLN A 15 -10.83 20.09 11.02
N MET A 16 -10.69 21.40 10.74
CA MET A 16 -11.07 21.94 9.42
C MET A 16 -10.13 21.45 8.33
N ALA A 17 -8.85 21.26 8.67
CA ALA A 17 -7.87 20.71 7.76
C ALA A 17 -8.16 19.23 7.47
N PHE A 18 -8.54 18.44 8.49
CA PHE A 18 -8.97 17.06 8.29
C PHE A 18 -10.18 16.96 7.37
N ASN A 19 -11.22 17.77 7.60
CA ASN A 19 -12.42 17.79 6.76
C ASN A 19 -12.05 18.15 5.31
N TYR A 20 -11.21 19.15 5.11
CA TYR A 20 -10.76 19.54 3.76
C TYR A 20 -10.01 18.42 3.05
N LEU A 21 -9.11 17.73 3.72
CA LEU A 21 -8.37 16.59 3.14
C LEU A 21 -9.30 15.41 2.84
N LEU A 22 -10.24 15.13 3.73
CA LEU A 22 -11.25 14.10 3.55
C LEU A 22 -12.10 14.39 2.31
N ASP A 23 -12.68 15.59 2.21
CA ASP A 23 -13.53 15.98 1.07
C ASP A 23 -12.75 15.96 -0.25
N THR A 24 -11.48 16.37 -0.22
CA THR A 24 -10.63 16.43 -1.42
C THR A 24 -10.31 15.05 -1.97
N PHE A 25 -10.01 14.07 -1.10
CA PHE A 25 -9.49 12.76 -1.50
C PHE A 25 -10.48 11.61 -1.34
N TRP A 26 -11.69 11.86 -0.83
CA TRP A 26 -12.71 10.83 -0.65
C TRP A 26 -12.98 10.03 -1.92
N ASN A 27 -13.28 10.72 -3.01
CA ASN A 27 -13.64 10.09 -4.27
C ASN A 27 -12.48 9.27 -4.88
N ASP A 28 -11.26 9.70 -4.65
CA ASP A 28 -10.06 8.98 -5.12
C ASP A 28 -9.90 7.64 -4.40
N VAL A 29 -10.04 7.64 -3.07
CA VAL A 29 -9.91 6.42 -2.26
C VAL A 29 -11.12 5.51 -2.46
N TYR A 30 -12.33 6.06 -2.39
CA TYR A 30 -13.57 5.30 -2.57
C TYR A 30 -13.63 4.65 -3.96
N GLY A 31 -13.40 5.43 -5.02
CA GLY A 31 -13.42 4.91 -6.40
C GLY A 31 -12.35 3.85 -6.65
N PHE A 32 -11.18 3.98 -6.01
CA PHE A 32 -10.13 2.95 -6.06
C PHE A 32 -10.61 1.65 -5.37
N GLN A 33 -11.21 1.75 -4.19
CA GLN A 33 -11.68 0.59 -3.44
C GLN A 33 -12.92 -0.04 -4.08
N LEU A 34 -13.85 0.75 -4.61
CA LEU A 34 -15.02 0.24 -5.30
C LEU A 34 -14.64 -0.67 -6.50
N LYS A 35 -13.62 -0.29 -7.26
CA LYS A 35 -13.09 -1.12 -8.35
C LYS A 35 -12.46 -2.42 -7.88
N ARG A 36 -12.01 -2.50 -6.63
CA ARG A 36 -11.34 -3.68 -6.07
C ARG A 36 -12.28 -4.61 -5.34
N THR A 37 -13.25 -4.05 -4.62
CA THR A 37 -14.20 -4.82 -3.82
C THR A 37 -15.43 -5.26 -4.63
N GLU A 38 -15.76 -4.49 -5.69
CA GLU A 38 -17.00 -4.64 -6.43
C GLU A 38 -18.24 -4.58 -5.51
N ASN A 39 -18.09 -3.96 -4.33
CA ASN A 39 -19.11 -3.84 -3.29
C ASN A 39 -19.03 -2.44 -2.66
N GLU A 40 -20.14 -1.70 -2.73
CA GLU A 40 -20.21 -0.31 -2.26
C GLU A 40 -20.00 -0.20 -0.74
N ASN A 41 -20.58 -1.10 0.05
CA ASN A 41 -20.45 -1.09 1.51
C ASN A 41 -19.00 -1.35 1.94
N ASP A 42 -18.36 -2.37 1.35
CA ASP A 42 -16.96 -2.68 1.64
C ASP A 42 -16.03 -1.53 1.22
N ALA A 43 -16.29 -0.91 0.07
CA ALA A 43 -15.52 0.23 -0.41
C ALA A 43 -15.67 1.45 0.52
N GLU A 44 -16.87 1.73 1.01
CA GLU A 44 -17.14 2.81 1.94
C GLU A 44 -16.46 2.56 3.30
N ASP A 45 -16.62 1.35 3.86
CA ASP A 45 -16.00 0.97 5.13
C ASP A 45 -14.48 1.07 5.08
N ILE A 46 -13.85 0.58 3.99
CA ILE A 46 -12.41 0.69 3.81
C ILE A 46 -12.00 2.16 3.69
N THR A 47 -12.78 2.98 2.98
CA THR A 47 -12.48 4.41 2.82
C THR A 47 -12.53 5.14 4.15
N ILE A 48 -13.55 4.92 4.96
CA ILE A 48 -13.68 5.50 6.31
C ILE A 48 -12.48 5.09 7.18
N GLN A 49 -12.16 3.79 7.21
CA GLN A 49 -11.00 3.27 7.97
C GLN A 49 -9.68 3.84 7.47
N THR A 50 -9.55 4.08 6.15
CA THR A 50 -8.35 4.69 5.56
C THR A 50 -8.13 6.09 6.12
N PHE A 51 -9.13 6.94 6.09
CA PHE A 51 -9.01 8.31 6.62
C PHE A 51 -8.79 8.33 8.13
N SER A 52 -9.47 7.46 8.90
CA SER A 52 -9.22 7.32 10.33
C SER A 52 -7.75 6.99 10.60
N LYS A 53 -7.22 5.93 9.98
CA LYS A 53 -5.79 5.54 10.14
C LYS A 53 -4.83 6.60 9.60
N ALA A 54 -5.16 7.26 8.49
CA ALA A 54 -4.33 8.32 7.93
C ALA A 54 -4.21 9.51 8.89
N PHE A 55 -5.30 9.96 9.48
CA PHE A 55 -5.28 11.08 10.40
C PHE A 55 -4.57 10.73 11.72
N ASP A 56 -4.75 9.52 12.24
CA ASP A 56 -3.99 9.04 13.41
C ASP A 56 -2.47 9.04 13.14
N LYS A 57 -2.07 8.80 11.90
CA LYS A 57 -0.67 8.63 11.48
C LYS A 57 -0.14 9.77 10.60
N ILE A 58 -0.84 10.89 10.53
CA ILE A 58 -0.48 12.01 9.63
C ILE A 58 0.93 12.55 9.89
N HIS A 59 1.43 12.42 11.12
CA HIS A 59 2.80 12.78 11.49
C HIS A 59 3.87 11.92 10.79
N THR A 60 3.51 10.71 10.33
CA THR A 60 4.42 9.81 9.63
C THR A 60 4.43 10.04 8.12
N TYR A 61 3.53 10.90 7.62
CA TYR A 61 3.50 11.23 6.20
C TYR A 61 4.75 11.97 5.75
N ASN A 62 5.39 11.45 4.72
CA ASN A 62 6.56 12.08 4.10
C ASN A 62 6.14 12.91 2.89
N GLU A 63 6.43 14.20 2.93
CA GLU A 63 6.04 15.19 1.90
C GLU A 63 6.76 15.02 0.54
N ASN A 64 7.73 14.12 0.45
CA ASN A 64 8.35 13.75 -0.80
C ASN A 64 7.43 12.90 -1.70
N TYR A 65 6.30 12.45 -1.19
CA TYR A 65 5.30 11.65 -1.91
C TYR A 65 3.99 12.41 -2.05
N GLU A 66 3.18 12.04 -3.03
CA GLU A 66 1.82 12.54 -3.13
C GLU A 66 0.94 11.99 -2.00
N PHE A 67 0.19 12.88 -1.36
CA PHE A 67 -0.72 12.51 -0.27
C PHE A 67 -1.77 11.48 -0.70
N LYS A 68 -2.27 11.59 -1.94
CA LYS A 68 -3.17 10.61 -2.56
C LYS A 68 -2.54 9.21 -2.58
N THR A 69 -1.30 9.08 -3.03
CA THR A 69 -0.59 7.80 -3.11
C THR A 69 -0.42 7.17 -1.73
N TRP A 70 -0.13 7.99 -0.73
CA TRP A 70 -0.04 7.53 0.66
C TRP A 70 -1.38 7.00 1.19
N LEU A 71 -2.50 7.71 0.94
CA LEU A 71 -3.85 7.25 1.28
C LEU A 71 -4.22 5.94 0.57
N ILE A 72 -3.94 5.81 -0.72
CA ILE A 72 -4.18 4.58 -1.50
C ILE A 72 -3.39 3.40 -0.91
N THR A 73 -2.17 3.62 -0.46
CA THR A 73 -1.36 2.57 0.18
C THR A 73 -2.00 2.10 1.49
N ILE A 74 -2.47 3.02 2.34
CA ILE A 74 -3.20 2.67 3.57
C ILE A 74 -4.46 1.87 3.22
N SER A 75 -5.23 2.32 2.22
CA SER A 75 -6.48 1.65 1.82
C SER A 75 -6.26 0.24 1.29
N LYS A 76 -5.18 0.01 0.54
CA LYS A 76 -4.78 -1.33 0.07
C LYS A 76 -4.52 -2.28 1.24
N ASN A 77 -3.78 -1.83 2.23
CA ASN A 77 -3.45 -2.64 3.40
C ASN A 77 -4.71 -3.02 4.19
N ILE A 78 -5.64 -2.07 4.37
CA ILE A 78 -6.93 -2.34 5.03
C ILE A 78 -7.72 -3.39 4.24
N HIS A 79 -7.80 -3.26 2.92
CA HIS A 79 -8.50 -4.23 2.07
C HIS A 79 -7.90 -5.63 2.18
N ILE A 80 -6.56 -5.76 2.11
CA ILE A 80 -5.86 -7.03 2.26
C ILE A 80 -6.18 -7.66 3.62
N ASP A 81 -6.15 -6.89 4.70
CA ASP A 81 -6.46 -7.36 6.05
C ASP A 81 -7.91 -7.85 6.17
N LEU A 82 -8.86 -7.16 5.54
CA LEU A 82 -10.26 -7.59 5.49
C LEU A 82 -10.42 -8.92 4.76
N VAL A 83 -9.82 -9.06 3.59
CA VAL A 83 -9.86 -10.31 2.81
C VAL A 83 -9.23 -11.47 3.60
N ARG A 84 -8.13 -11.23 4.32
CA ARG A 84 -7.50 -12.24 5.19
C ARG A 84 -8.42 -12.66 6.34
N LYS A 85 -9.06 -11.69 7.01
CA LYS A 85 -10.00 -11.96 8.09
C LYS A 85 -11.19 -12.78 7.60
N GLN A 86 -11.75 -12.46 6.43
CA GLN A 86 -12.84 -13.23 5.83
C GLN A 86 -12.41 -14.65 5.48
N LYS A 87 -11.23 -14.85 4.91
CA LYS A 87 -10.68 -16.19 4.61
C LYS A 87 -10.42 -17.01 5.89
N SER A 88 -9.90 -16.38 6.94
CA SER A 88 -9.63 -17.05 8.22
C SER A 88 -10.90 -17.41 8.98
N SER A 89 -11.98 -16.66 8.86
CA SER A 89 -13.27 -16.98 9.46
C SER A 89 -13.96 -18.18 8.80
N ILE A 90 -13.69 -18.42 7.51
CA ILE A 90 -14.19 -19.58 6.77
C ILE A 90 -13.35 -20.84 7.07
N ALA A 91 -12.09 -20.68 7.44
CA ALA A 91 -11.14 -21.78 7.68
C ALA A 91 -11.04 -22.24 9.14
N ASN A 92 -12.04 -21.99 9.97
CA ASN A 92 -12.19 -22.46 11.37
C ASN A 92 -10.92 -22.64 12.21
N THR A 93 -10.92 -21.88 13.32
CA THR A 93 -10.30 -22.18 14.63
C THR A 93 -8.77 -22.25 14.72
N THR A 94 -8.32 -21.36 15.57
CA THR A 94 -6.99 -21.26 16.20
C THR A 94 -5.94 -20.42 15.47
N SER A 95 -6.05 -19.12 15.63
CA SER A 95 -4.85 -18.31 15.91
C SER A 95 -5.27 -16.93 16.44
N LYS A 96 -4.71 -16.59 17.57
CA LYS A 96 -4.88 -15.32 18.29
C LYS A 96 -4.51 -14.14 17.37
N PRO A 97 -5.18 -12.98 17.52
CA PRO A 97 -4.70 -11.76 16.86
C PRO A 97 -3.28 -11.47 17.36
N HIS A 98 -2.31 -11.53 16.47
CA HIS A 98 -0.96 -11.10 16.79
C HIS A 98 -0.93 -9.56 16.75
N ASP A 99 -0.59 -8.96 17.87
CA ASP A 99 -0.32 -7.54 18.11
C ASP A 99 0.86 -6.97 17.26
N ASN A 100 1.33 -7.70 16.25
CA ASN A 100 2.48 -7.33 15.42
C ASN A 100 2.13 -6.58 14.12
N ASP A 101 0.84 -6.33 13.84
CA ASP A 101 0.42 -5.61 12.62
C ASP A 101 0.85 -4.11 12.61
N PHE A 102 1.35 -3.61 13.75
CA PHE A 102 1.76 -2.22 13.90
C PHE A 102 3.10 -1.87 13.22
N TYR A 103 3.97 -2.86 13.03
CA TYR A 103 5.30 -2.64 12.42
C TYR A 103 5.32 -2.73 10.89
N ASP A 104 4.37 -3.43 10.30
CA ASP A 104 4.32 -3.58 8.82
C ASP A 104 3.88 -2.30 8.09
N ILE A 105 3.18 -1.37 8.76
CA ILE A 105 2.70 -0.13 8.12
C ILE A 105 3.83 0.91 7.95
N ILE A 106 4.83 0.90 8.82
CA ILE A 106 5.95 1.87 8.77
C ILE A 106 6.91 1.55 7.61
N ASP A 107 6.98 0.27 7.21
CA ASP A 107 7.88 -0.20 6.16
C ASP A 107 7.25 -0.18 4.75
N GLU A 108 5.94 0.14 4.64
CA GLU A 108 5.16 0.14 3.39
C GLU A 108 4.83 1.56 2.87
N SER A 109 5.51 2.59 3.35
CA SER A 109 5.41 3.92 2.72
C SER A 109 5.85 3.82 1.26
N PRO A 110 5.08 4.39 0.31
CA PRO A 110 5.48 4.41 -1.09
C PRO A 110 6.89 4.99 -1.21
N SER A 111 7.77 4.27 -1.89
CA SER A 111 9.09 4.79 -2.23
C SER A 111 9.02 5.56 -3.56
N PRO A 112 9.99 6.46 -3.87
CA PRO A 112 10.03 7.12 -5.17
C PRO A 112 10.02 6.14 -6.34
N GLU A 113 10.52 4.93 -6.12
CA GLU A 113 10.48 3.85 -7.09
C GLU A 113 9.06 3.30 -7.28
N ASP A 114 8.24 3.25 -6.22
CA ASP A 114 6.84 2.81 -6.31
C ASP A 114 6.00 3.79 -7.14
N ASP A 115 6.20 5.09 -6.99
CA ASP A 115 5.52 6.12 -7.79
C ASP A 115 5.86 5.95 -9.28
N LEU A 116 7.14 5.80 -9.60
CA LEU A 116 7.60 5.60 -10.97
C LEU A 116 7.06 4.31 -11.60
N ILE A 117 6.92 3.24 -10.82
CA ILE A 117 6.36 1.96 -11.25
C ILE A 117 4.85 2.10 -11.50
N THR A 118 4.14 2.82 -10.62
CA THR A 118 2.69 3.00 -10.68
C THR A 118 2.25 3.84 -11.89
N GLU A 119 3.05 4.81 -12.31
CA GLU A 119 2.79 5.65 -13.48
C GLU A 119 2.93 4.91 -14.84
N GLN A 120 3.51 3.71 -14.84
CA GLN A 120 3.72 2.99 -16.09
C GLN A 120 2.44 2.31 -16.60
N ASN A 121 2.27 2.29 -17.93
CA ASN A 121 1.28 1.42 -18.56
C ASN A 121 1.61 -0.05 -18.22
N LEU A 122 0.59 -0.81 -17.82
CA LEU A 122 0.74 -2.20 -17.36
C LEU A 122 1.53 -3.08 -18.35
N ALA A 123 1.24 -2.97 -19.66
CA ALA A 123 1.93 -3.77 -20.69
C ALA A 123 3.44 -3.43 -20.77
N LYS A 124 3.79 -2.17 -20.55
CA LYS A 124 5.18 -1.70 -20.52
C LYS A 124 5.87 -2.16 -19.24
N LEU A 125 5.19 -2.06 -18.12
CA LEU A 125 5.69 -2.51 -16.82
C LEU A 125 5.99 -4.01 -16.82
N LEU A 126 5.08 -4.85 -17.35
CA LEU A 126 5.29 -6.28 -17.46
C LEU A 126 6.51 -6.65 -18.33
N ARG A 127 6.75 -5.89 -19.42
CA ARG A 127 7.96 -6.07 -20.25
C ARG A 127 9.22 -5.70 -19.50
N ASP A 128 9.19 -4.66 -18.68
CA ASP A 128 10.35 -4.23 -17.91
C ASP A 128 10.63 -5.18 -16.73
N ILE A 129 9.61 -5.73 -16.08
CA ILE A 129 9.75 -6.79 -15.07
C ILE A 129 10.45 -8.02 -15.66
N LYS A 130 10.12 -8.43 -16.90
CA LYS A 130 10.77 -9.58 -17.57
C LYS A 130 12.28 -9.41 -17.81
N LYS A 131 12.81 -8.20 -17.73
CA LYS A 131 14.25 -7.93 -17.83
C LYS A 131 15.01 -8.15 -16.51
N LEU A 132 14.29 -8.25 -15.40
CA LEU A 132 14.90 -8.59 -14.11
C LEU A 132 15.32 -10.06 -14.08
N LYS A 133 16.22 -10.40 -13.15
CA LYS A 133 16.53 -11.80 -12.85
C LYS A 133 15.30 -12.54 -12.31
N PRO A 134 15.14 -13.85 -12.57
CA PRO A 134 13.94 -14.61 -12.20
C PRO A 134 13.48 -14.43 -10.74
N HIS A 135 14.41 -14.46 -9.77
CA HIS A 135 14.10 -14.30 -8.35
C HIS A 135 13.60 -12.90 -7.98
N TYR A 136 13.93 -11.87 -8.78
CA TYR A 136 13.36 -10.52 -8.61
C TYR A 136 12.01 -10.40 -9.29
N GLN A 137 11.79 -11.07 -10.42
CA GLN A 137 10.47 -11.15 -11.04
C GLN A 137 9.47 -11.82 -10.12
N GLU A 138 9.87 -12.93 -9.50
CA GLU A 138 9.05 -13.71 -8.57
C GLU A 138 8.61 -12.88 -7.38
N ILE A 139 9.53 -12.20 -6.70
CA ILE A 139 9.18 -11.41 -5.51
C ILE A 139 8.30 -10.20 -5.85
N ILE A 140 8.49 -9.57 -7.01
CA ILE A 140 7.60 -8.51 -7.51
C ILE A 140 6.21 -9.09 -7.77
N ASN A 141 6.12 -10.26 -8.40
CA ASN A 141 4.85 -10.92 -8.66
C ASN A 141 4.10 -11.26 -7.36
N LEU A 142 4.77 -11.90 -6.41
CA LEU A 142 4.17 -12.26 -5.12
C LEU A 142 3.67 -11.02 -4.36
N ARG A 143 4.42 -9.94 -4.36
CA ARG A 143 4.05 -8.73 -3.61
C ARG A 143 2.96 -7.89 -4.28
N TYR A 144 3.08 -7.61 -5.60
CA TYR A 144 2.25 -6.62 -6.28
C TYR A 144 1.09 -7.21 -7.08
N PHE A 145 1.23 -8.45 -7.57
CA PHE A 145 0.18 -9.09 -8.35
C PHE A 145 -0.63 -10.10 -7.54
N GLN A 146 0.01 -10.81 -6.60
CA GLN A 146 -0.67 -11.72 -5.68
C GLN A 146 -0.97 -11.06 -4.32
N GLU A 147 -0.47 -9.85 -4.09
CA GLU A 147 -0.71 -9.02 -2.90
C GLU A 147 -0.36 -9.71 -1.57
N LEU A 148 0.66 -10.58 -1.59
CA LEU A 148 1.10 -11.28 -0.39
C LEU A 148 1.85 -10.35 0.56
N SER A 149 1.67 -10.55 1.87
CA SER A 149 2.47 -9.90 2.91
C SER A 149 3.91 -10.42 2.89
N TYR A 150 4.84 -9.69 3.52
CA TYR A 150 6.21 -10.16 3.70
C TYR A 150 6.28 -11.52 4.41
N LYS A 151 5.38 -11.77 5.36
CA LYS A 151 5.30 -13.04 6.08
C LYS A 151 4.87 -14.17 5.14
N GLU A 152 3.80 -13.99 4.37
CA GLU A 152 3.34 -14.99 3.40
C GLU A 152 4.40 -15.27 2.33
N ILE A 153 5.10 -14.22 1.85
CA ILE A 153 6.22 -14.39 0.90
C ILE A 153 7.36 -15.15 1.56
N SER A 154 7.70 -14.83 2.82
CA SER A 154 8.71 -15.53 3.60
C SER A 154 8.40 -17.02 3.73
N ASP A 155 7.15 -17.35 4.08
CA ASP A 155 6.67 -18.71 4.22
C ASP A 155 6.68 -19.44 2.86
N GLN A 156 6.22 -18.78 1.79
CA GLN A 156 6.13 -19.37 0.46
C GLN A 156 7.51 -19.63 -0.18
N LEU A 157 8.46 -18.70 0.00
CA LEU A 157 9.82 -18.82 -0.52
C LEU A 157 10.74 -19.59 0.44
N ASN A 158 10.27 -19.92 1.64
CA ASN A 158 11.07 -20.51 2.72
C ASN A 158 12.36 -19.70 3.00
N GLU A 159 12.24 -18.38 3.03
CA GLU A 159 13.31 -17.42 3.28
C GLU A 159 12.99 -16.54 4.49
N PRO A 160 14.00 -16.10 5.27
CA PRO A 160 13.78 -15.14 6.35
C PRO A 160 13.11 -13.85 5.86
N ILE A 161 12.20 -13.30 6.64
CA ILE A 161 11.44 -12.09 6.30
C ILE A 161 12.35 -10.89 5.94
N ASN A 162 13.50 -10.76 6.62
CA ASN A 162 14.47 -9.72 6.34
C ASN A 162 15.11 -9.88 4.95
N ASN A 163 15.32 -11.13 4.50
CA ASN A 163 15.82 -11.41 3.15
C ASN A 163 14.77 -11.03 2.10
N VAL A 164 13.50 -11.32 2.36
CA VAL A 164 12.36 -10.93 1.52
C VAL A 164 12.31 -9.41 1.36
N LYS A 165 12.39 -8.65 2.46
CA LYS A 165 12.41 -7.18 2.44
C LYS A 165 13.57 -6.63 1.62
N VAL A 166 14.79 -7.10 1.87
CA VAL A 166 15.99 -6.67 1.13
C VAL A 166 15.91 -7.03 -0.35
N LYS A 167 15.43 -8.25 -0.66
CA LYS A 167 15.25 -8.72 -2.04
C LYS A 167 14.24 -7.85 -2.79
N LEU A 168 13.11 -7.51 -2.16
CA LEU A 168 12.09 -6.64 -2.75
C LEU A 168 12.62 -5.22 -2.99
N LEU A 169 13.35 -4.64 -2.02
CA LEU A 169 13.96 -3.33 -2.17
C LEU A 169 14.93 -3.28 -3.36
N ARG A 170 15.77 -4.31 -3.51
CA ARG A 170 16.68 -4.42 -4.66
C ARG A 170 15.94 -4.59 -5.99
N ALA A 171 14.89 -5.41 -6.00
CA ALA A 171 14.06 -5.61 -7.18
C ALA A 171 13.40 -4.29 -7.64
N LYS A 172 12.84 -3.49 -6.71
CA LYS A 172 12.26 -2.17 -7.00
C LYS A 172 13.30 -1.21 -7.58
N LYS A 173 14.48 -1.10 -6.97
CA LYS A 173 15.56 -0.23 -7.48
C LYS A 173 15.98 -0.60 -8.89
N LEU A 174 16.21 -1.89 -9.16
CA LEU A 174 16.59 -2.37 -10.49
C LEU A 174 15.49 -2.10 -11.53
N LEU A 175 14.21 -2.29 -11.14
CA LEU A 175 13.08 -2.01 -12.02
C LEU A 175 12.98 -0.50 -12.33
N ALA A 176 13.14 0.36 -11.34
CA ALA A 176 13.17 1.80 -11.52
C ALA A 176 14.32 2.25 -12.44
N GLU A 177 15.50 1.65 -12.34
CA GLU A 177 16.62 1.90 -13.25
C GLU A 177 16.31 1.51 -14.70
N ILE A 178 15.63 0.37 -14.90
CA ILE A 178 15.20 -0.08 -16.24
C ILE A 178 14.19 0.90 -16.85
N ILE A 179 13.27 1.43 -16.02
CA ILE A 179 12.25 2.39 -16.45
C ILE A 179 12.90 3.74 -16.82
N LYS A 180 13.84 4.22 -16.00
CA LYS A 180 14.52 5.52 -16.22
C LYS A 180 15.47 5.52 -17.43
N LYS A 181 16.00 4.37 -17.83
CA LYS A 181 16.94 4.26 -18.97
C LYS A 181 16.26 4.31 -20.35
N LYS A 182 14.97 4.57 -20.40
CA LYS A 182 14.20 4.77 -21.63
C LYS A 182 13.91 6.23 -21.89
#